data_99b327ae55d31216cca8319e237da3a7
#
_entry.id   99b327ae55d31216cca8319e237da3a7
#
_cell.length_a   1.000
_cell.length_b   1.000
_cell.length_c   1.000
_cell.angle_alpha   90.00
_cell.angle_beta   90.00
_cell.angle_gamma   90.00
#
_symmetry.space_group_name_H-M   'P 1'
#
loop_
_entity.id
_entity.type
_entity.pdbx_description
1 polymer ?
#
loop_
_entity_poly.entity_id
_entity_poly.type
_entity_poly.pdbx_seq_one_letter_code
_entity_poly.pdbx_strand_id
1 'polypeptide(L)'
;MMENFVVSARKYRPSNFKSVVGQGHITTTLKNAIKNNHLAQAFLFCGPRGVGKTTCARILAKTINCEKLTADFEACNQCDSCKAFNNNASFNVHELDAASNNSVDDIRNLVDQVRYAPQQGQYKVYIIDEVHMLSNQAFNAFLKTLEEPPKYAIFILATTEKHKIIPTILSRCQIFDFNRIQINDIADHLKYIAREEKIEAEEEALRLIATKADGALRDALSIFDLIVTYSAGNKLTYQETISNLHILDYDYYFKVVDALLAENISNVLLIFNEILKKGFDGHNFIIGLSEHFRDLMVCKDPATIGLIEVSDAAKERYLDQSQQCSISFLLSALNLCNQCDIQYKASKNQRLHVELALMKMAKLPQAISLAALAQQESKKKV
;
A
#
# COMPACT_ATOMS: atom_id res chain seq x y z
N MET A 1 -27.04 22.64 -10.72
CA MET A 1 -25.95 22.97 -9.81
C MET A 1 -24.81 22.02 -10.12
N MET A 2 -23.63 22.53 -10.47
CA MET A 2 -22.45 21.65 -10.62
C MET A 2 -22.14 21.12 -9.20
N GLU A 3 -22.32 19.82 -8.98
CA GLU A 3 -21.82 19.18 -7.77
C GLU A 3 -20.30 19.30 -7.78
N ASN A 4 -19.75 19.92 -6.73
CA ASN A 4 -18.30 20.01 -6.61
C ASN A 4 -17.73 18.58 -6.53
N PHE A 5 -16.83 18.24 -7.44
CA PHE A 5 -16.13 16.96 -7.44
C PHE A 5 -15.43 16.75 -6.09
N VAL A 6 -15.83 15.70 -5.38
CA VAL A 6 -15.20 15.28 -4.12
C VAL A 6 -14.40 14.03 -4.39
N VAL A 7 -13.09 14.08 -4.17
CA VAL A 7 -12.20 12.91 -4.36
C VAL A 7 -12.68 11.70 -3.57
N SER A 8 -12.63 10.50 -4.17
CA SER A 8 -13.15 9.26 -3.59
C SER A 8 -12.54 8.93 -2.24
N ALA A 9 -11.26 9.21 -2.03
CA ALA A 9 -10.60 9.04 -0.74
C ALA A 9 -11.23 9.85 0.41
N ARG A 10 -11.97 10.92 0.11
CA ARG A 10 -12.74 11.71 1.09
C ARG A 10 -14.20 11.28 1.14
N LYS A 11 -14.83 11.06 -0.01
CA LYS A 11 -16.26 10.69 -0.14
C LYS A 11 -16.52 9.32 0.49
N TYR A 12 -15.66 8.34 0.27
CA TYR A 12 -15.77 6.96 0.75
C TYR A 12 -14.92 6.68 2.00
N ARG A 13 -14.51 7.74 2.72
CA ARG A 13 -13.80 7.55 3.99
C ARG A 13 -14.70 6.83 4.98
N PRO A 14 -14.27 5.69 5.57
CA PRO A 14 -15.07 4.94 6.53
C PRO A 14 -15.58 5.80 7.68
N SER A 15 -16.86 5.68 7.99
CA SER A 15 -17.52 6.43 9.06
C SER A 15 -17.82 5.59 10.31
N ASN A 16 -17.64 4.27 10.23
CA ASN A 16 -17.82 3.31 11.31
C ASN A 16 -16.80 2.17 11.17
N PHE A 17 -16.62 1.35 12.22
CA PHE A 17 -15.66 0.25 12.22
C PHE A 17 -15.98 -0.84 11.18
N LYS A 18 -17.28 -1.09 10.91
CA LYS A 18 -17.72 -2.11 9.96
C LYS A 18 -17.28 -1.78 8.53
N SER A 19 -17.19 -0.51 8.17
CA SER A 19 -16.80 -0.05 6.84
C SER A 19 -15.28 0.05 6.63
N VAL A 20 -14.48 -0.23 7.66
CA VAL A 20 -13.01 -0.23 7.55
C VAL A 20 -12.56 -1.49 6.82
N VAL A 21 -11.84 -1.32 5.72
CA VAL A 21 -11.39 -2.40 4.84
C VAL A 21 -10.07 -2.99 5.36
N GLY A 22 -9.95 -4.31 5.37
CA GLY A 22 -8.70 -5.04 5.61
C GLY A 22 -8.11 -4.98 7.03
N GLN A 23 -8.79 -4.32 8.00
CA GLN A 23 -8.28 -4.15 9.38
C GLN A 23 -9.21 -4.79 10.43
N GLY A 24 -9.84 -5.91 10.11
CA GLY A 24 -10.84 -6.55 10.97
C GLY A 24 -10.34 -6.88 12.38
N HIS A 25 -9.06 -7.29 12.52
CA HIS A 25 -8.44 -7.59 13.81
C HIS A 25 -8.36 -6.34 14.73
N ILE A 26 -8.06 -5.17 14.18
CA ILE A 26 -7.99 -3.89 14.91
C ILE A 26 -9.39 -3.43 15.30
N THR A 27 -10.30 -3.39 14.33
CA THR A 27 -11.67 -2.91 14.58
C THR A 27 -12.41 -3.77 15.59
N THR A 28 -12.22 -5.09 15.56
CA THR A 28 -12.77 -6.01 16.56
C THR A 28 -12.19 -5.76 17.95
N THR A 29 -10.88 -5.57 18.05
CA THR A 29 -10.22 -5.29 19.34
C THR A 29 -10.68 -3.98 19.93
N LEU A 30 -10.80 -2.92 19.13
CA LEU A 30 -11.29 -1.61 19.56
C LEU A 30 -12.77 -1.69 20.01
N LYS A 31 -13.63 -2.39 19.29
CA LYS A 31 -15.02 -2.64 19.69
C LYS A 31 -15.12 -3.40 21.02
N ASN A 32 -14.29 -4.41 21.21
CA ASN A 32 -14.25 -5.16 22.46
C ASN A 32 -13.78 -4.28 23.64
N ALA A 33 -12.81 -3.40 23.43
CA ALA A 33 -12.37 -2.44 24.44
C ALA A 33 -13.50 -1.48 24.84
N ILE A 34 -14.27 -0.99 23.88
CA ILE A 34 -15.46 -0.14 24.12
C ILE A 34 -16.53 -0.92 24.88
N LYS A 35 -16.88 -2.13 24.40
CA LYS A 35 -17.89 -3.00 25.01
C LYS A 35 -17.59 -3.32 26.48
N ASN A 36 -16.35 -3.60 26.79
CA ASN A 36 -15.91 -3.99 28.13
C ASN A 36 -15.54 -2.79 29.02
N ASN A 37 -15.69 -1.56 28.53
CA ASN A 37 -15.28 -0.33 29.21
C ASN A 37 -13.80 -0.37 29.67
N HIS A 38 -12.93 -0.99 28.85
CA HIS A 38 -11.49 -1.12 29.09
C HIS A 38 -10.70 -0.34 28.03
N LEU A 39 -10.92 0.97 28.01
CA LEU A 39 -10.19 1.87 27.10
C LEU A 39 -8.87 2.29 27.72
N ALA A 40 -7.79 2.11 27.00
CA ALA A 40 -6.51 2.72 27.35
C ALA A 40 -6.60 4.25 27.21
N GLN A 41 -5.79 4.98 27.99
CA GLN A 41 -5.73 6.44 27.85
C GLN A 41 -4.79 6.89 26.74
N ALA A 42 -3.90 6.02 26.28
CA ALA A 42 -3.01 6.28 25.16
C ALA A 42 -2.97 5.08 24.18
N PHE A 43 -3.21 5.37 22.92
CA PHE A 43 -3.15 4.43 21.80
C PHE A 43 -2.05 4.83 20.84
N LEU A 44 -1.33 3.86 20.27
CA LEU A 44 -0.38 4.09 19.20
C LEU A 44 -0.74 3.22 17.99
N PHE A 45 -1.17 3.86 16.91
CA PHE A 45 -1.51 3.22 15.65
C PHE A 45 -0.30 3.27 14.71
N CYS A 46 0.31 2.12 14.46
CA CYS A 46 1.50 1.97 13.63
C CYS A 46 1.15 1.30 12.31
N GLY A 47 1.82 1.65 11.22
CA GLY A 47 1.68 0.93 9.94
C GLY A 47 1.85 1.83 8.73
N PRO A 48 1.85 1.28 7.51
CA PRO A 48 2.07 2.01 6.28
C PRO A 48 1.09 3.18 6.09
N ARG A 49 1.43 4.09 5.18
CA ARG A 49 0.54 5.19 4.79
C ARG A 49 -0.71 4.62 4.09
N GLY A 50 -1.85 5.27 4.23
CA GLY A 50 -3.06 4.95 3.46
C GLY A 50 -3.84 3.71 3.91
N VAL A 51 -3.45 3.01 5.00
CA VAL A 51 -4.10 1.79 5.50
C VAL A 51 -5.24 2.03 6.49
N GLY A 52 -5.56 3.30 6.83
CA GLY A 52 -6.72 3.65 7.66
C GLY A 52 -6.43 4.04 9.11
N LYS A 53 -5.18 4.28 9.54
CA LYS A 53 -4.82 4.67 10.91
C LYS A 53 -5.63 5.86 11.43
N THR A 54 -5.53 7.00 10.76
CA THR A 54 -6.23 8.24 11.15
C THR A 54 -7.75 8.08 11.04
N THR A 55 -8.22 7.27 10.09
CA THR A 55 -9.65 6.95 9.96
C THR A 55 -10.17 6.17 11.17
N CYS A 56 -9.45 5.11 11.61
CA CYS A 56 -9.80 4.36 12.81
C CYS A 56 -9.72 5.22 14.07
N ALA A 57 -8.72 6.12 14.16
CA ALA A 57 -8.62 7.09 15.26
C ALA A 57 -9.86 7.99 15.34
N ARG A 58 -10.31 8.51 14.20
CA ARG A 58 -11.54 9.34 14.13
C ARG A 58 -12.80 8.56 14.48
N ILE A 59 -12.91 7.31 14.00
CA ILE A 59 -14.04 6.42 14.33
C ILE A 59 -14.06 6.13 15.82
N LEU A 60 -12.91 5.81 16.43
CA LEU A 60 -12.79 5.57 17.87
C LEU A 60 -13.21 6.82 18.65
N ALA A 61 -12.65 7.99 18.33
CA ALA A 61 -12.96 9.27 18.99
C ALA A 61 -14.46 9.61 18.94
N LYS A 62 -15.11 9.38 17.79
CA LYS A 62 -16.55 9.56 17.62
C LYS A 62 -17.35 8.56 18.44
N THR A 63 -16.94 7.29 18.44
CA THR A 63 -17.70 6.21 19.08
C THR A 63 -17.70 6.35 20.60
N ILE A 64 -16.56 6.66 21.23
CA ILE A 64 -16.44 6.79 22.68
C ILE A 64 -17.15 8.05 23.24
N ASN A 65 -17.40 9.04 22.39
CA ASN A 65 -18.17 10.24 22.74
C ASN A 65 -19.64 10.18 22.28
N CYS A 66 -20.08 9.04 21.73
CA CYS A 66 -21.46 8.86 21.29
C CYS A 66 -22.38 8.67 22.48
N GLU A 67 -23.47 9.43 22.56
CA GLU A 67 -24.44 9.35 23.65
C GLU A 67 -25.27 8.03 23.62
N LYS A 68 -25.48 7.47 22.42
CA LYS A 68 -26.28 6.25 22.22
C LYS A 68 -25.61 5.34 21.19
N LEU A 69 -24.78 4.43 21.68
CA LEU A 69 -24.19 3.41 20.82
C LEU A 69 -25.24 2.50 20.21
N THR A 70 -24.97 2.02 18.99
CA THR A 70 -25.79 0.94 18.39
C THR A 70 -25.57 -0.40 19.10
N ALA A 71 -26.39 -1.40 18.80
CA ALA A 71 -26.22 -2.76 19.33
C ALA A 71 -24.83 -3.36 18.99
N ASP A 72 -24.23 -2.93 17.87
CA ASP A 72 -22.90 -3.36 17.42
C ASP A 72 -21.75 -2.51 17.98
N PHE A 73 -22.00 -1.67 18.98
CA PHE A 73 -21.03 -0.74 19.55
C PHE A 73 -20.44 0.26 18.55
N GLU A 74 -21.24 0.71 17.59
CA GLU A 74 -20.91 1.77 16.64
C GLU A 74 -21.56 3.10 17.06
N ALA A 75 -20.97 4.22 16.60
CA ALA A 75 -21.56 5.53 16.80
C ALA A 75 -22.92 5.66 16.10
N CYS A 76 -23.94 6.21 16.77
CA CYS A 76 -25.29 6.30 16.24
C CYS A 76 -25.45 7.28 15.06
N ASN A 77 -24.51 8.20 14.83
CA ASN A 77 -24.53 9.28 13.83
C ASN A 77 -25.73 10.25 13.92
N GLN A 78 -26.56 10.18 14.96
CA GLN A 78 -27.78 10.95 15.10
C GLN A 78 -27.75 11.90 16.32
N CYS A 79 -27.00 11.58 17.39
CA CYS A 79 -26.87 12.43 18.57
C CYS A 79 -26.06 13.70 18.27
N ASP A 80 -26.16 14.71 19.14
CA ASP A 80 -25.52 15.99 18.94
C ASP A 80 -23.99 15.88 18.89
N SER A 81 -23.39 15.02 19.70
CA SER A 81 -21.96 14.71 19.66
C SER A 81 -21.53 14.14 18.30
N CYS A 82 -22.30 13.17 17.76
CA CYS A 82 -21.99 12.59 16.44
C CYS A 82 -22.16 13.61 15.29
N LYS A 83 -23.20 14.45 15.36
CA LYS A 83 -23.43 15.51 14.36
C LYS A 83 -22.33 16.56 14.40
N ALA A 84 -21.96 17.02 15.60
CA ALA A 84 -20.85 17.95 15.77
C ALA A 84 -19.53 17.39 15.21
N PHE A 85 -19.24 16.12 15.50
CA PHE A 85 -18.06 15.45 14.95
C PHE A 85 -18.09 15.37 13.42
N ASN A 86 -19.20 14.94 12.83
CA ASN A 86 -19.33 14.80 11.37
C ASN A 86 -19.17 16.15 10.65
N ASN A 87 -19.57 17.24 11.29
CA ASN A 87 -19.43 18.62 10.78
C ASN A 87 -18.08 19.28 11.13
N ASN A 88 -17.12 18.51 11.69
CA ASN A 88 -15.83 19.01 12.19
C ASN A 88 -15.97 20.17 13.22
N ALA A 89 -17.05 20.18 13.97
CA ALA A 89 -17.37 21.18 14.98
C ALA A 89 -17.35 20.60 16.42
N SER A 90 -16.67 19.48 16.62
CA SER A 90 -16.55 18.85 17.94
C SER A 90 -15.52 19.60 18.79
N PHE A 91 -15.91 20.09 19.94
CA PHE A 91 -15.00 20.69 20.94
C PHE A 91 -14.19 19.64 21.73
N ASN A 92 -14.54 18.36 21.59
CA ASN A 92 -13.93 17.28 22.36
C ASN A 92 -12.87 16.50 21.58
N VAL A 93 -12.77 16.71 20.27
CA VAL A 93 -11.81 15.98 19.42
C VAL A 93 -10.89 16.99 18.75
N HIS A 94 -9.61 16.89 19.09
CA HIS A 94 -8.56 17.74 18.57
C HIS A 94 -7.65 16.90 17.68
N GLU A 95 -7.48 17.32 16.44
CA GLU A 95 -6.59 16.65 15.47
C GLU A 95 -5.40 17.54 15.19
N LEU A 96 -4.21 16.99 15.33
CA LEU A 96 -2.93 17.64 15.06
C LEU A 96 -2.15 16.77 14.07
N ASP A 97 -1.67 17.35 13.00
CA ASP A 97 -0.68 16.75 12.12
C ASP A 97 0.72 17.20 12.57
N ALA A 98 1.52 16.28 13.10
CA ALA A 98 2.86 16.56 13.57
C ALA A 98 3.84 16.93 12.45
N ALA A 99 3.54 16.63 11.19
CA ALA A 99 4.37 17.11 10.08
C ALA A 99 4.29 18.63 9.92
N SER A 100 3.12 19.23 10.21
CA SER A 100 2.88 20.67 10.13
C SER A 100 3.04 21.40 11.48
N ASN A 101 2.90 20.69 12.61
CA ASN A 101 2.90 21.22 13.96
C ASN A 101 3.86 20.41 14.85
N ASN A 102 5.17 20.57 14.64
CA ASN A 102 6.20 19.77 15.29
C ASN A 102 7.00 20.51 16.36
N SER A 103 6.66 21.77 16.62
CA SER A 103 7.36 22.61 17.58
C SER A 103 7.03 22.24 19.03
N VAL A 104 7.91 22.61 19.94
CA VAL A 104 7.67 22.44 21.38
C VAL A 104 6.48 23.27 21.86
N ASP A 105 6.27 24.43 21.27
CA ASP A 105 5.20 25.35 21.67
C ASP A 105 3.83 24.84 21.22
N ASP A 106 3.73 24.20 20.05
CA ASP A 106 2.50 23.54 19.61
C ASP A 106 2.07 22.44 20.59
N ILE A 107 3.01 21.62 21.04
CA ILE A 107 2.76 20.56 22.00
C ILE A 107 2.46 21.11 23.41
N ARG A 108 3.14 22.19 23.84
CA ARG A 108 2.81 22.86 25.11
C ARG A 108 1.38 23.42 25.11
N ASN A 109 0.97 24.07 24.04
CA ASN A 109 -0.38 24.55 23.86
C ASN A 109 -1.42 23.41 23.94
N LEU A 110 -1.11 22.27 23.31
CA LEU A 110 -1.96 21.08 23.39
C LEU A 110 -2.02 20.55 24.84
N VAL A 111 -0.89 20.41 25.53
CA VAL A 111 -0.80 19.96 26.93
C VAL A 111 -1.60 20.88 27.87
N ASP A 112 -1.54 22.19 27.67
CA ASP A 112 -2.31 23.14 28.47
C ASP A 112 -3.83 22.99 28.21
N GLN A 113 -4.23 22.70 26.98
CA GLN A 113 -5.64 22.41 26.67
C GLN A 113 -6.14 21.11 27.30
N VAL A 114 -5.25 20.12 27.52
CA VAL A 114 -5.61 18.85 28.17
C VAL A 114 -6.10 19.05 29.59
N ARG A 115 -5.63 20.07 30.29
CA ARG A 115 -6.02 20.38 31.70
C ARG A 115 -7.48 20.73 31.88
N TYR A 116 -8.15 21.14 30.81
CA TYR A 116 -9.56 21.52 30.88
C TYR A 116 -10.46 20.33 30.55
N ALA A 117 -11.35 19.98 31.47
CA ALA A 117 -12.32 18.91 31.27
C ALA A 117 -13.27 19.20 30.09
N PRO A 118 -13.83 18.18 29.44
CA PRO A 118 -14.82 18.38 28.38
C PRO A 118 -16.08 19.04 28.94
N GLN A 119 -16.65 20.00 28.20
CA GLN A 119 -17.89 20.67 28.58
C GLN A 119 -19.11 19.78 28.27
N GLN A 120 -19.03 18.93 27.27
CA GLN A 120 -20.05 17.96 26.88
C GLN A 120 -19.37 16.63 26.55
N GLY A 121 -20.05 15.48 26.80
CA GLY A 121 -19.48 14.15 26.54
C GLY A 121 -18.55 13.67 27.64
N GLN A 122 -17.98 12.47 27.43
CA GLN A 122 -17.18 11.78 28.46
C GLN A 122 -15.68 12.01 28.30
N TYR A 123 -15.20 12.08 27.06
CA TYR A 123 -13.77 12.09 26.78
C TYR A 123 -13.36 13.26 25.90
N LYS A 124 -12.18 13.80 26.19
CA LYS A 124 -11.47 14.73 25.35
C LYS A 124 -10.37 13.97 24.61
N VAL A 125 -10.49 13.90 23.30
CA VAL A 125 -9.64 13.04 22.46
C VAL A 125 -8.65 13.87 21.67
N TYR A 126 -7.39 13.50 21.73
CA TYR A 126 -6.30 14.12 20.99
C TYR A 126 -5.73 13.13 19.99
N ILE A 127 -5.93 13.40 18.71
CA ILE A 127 -5.39 12.61 17.60
C ILE A 127 -4.14 13.33 17.09
N ILE A 128 -2.98 12.69 17.19
CA ILE A 128 -1.71 13.22 16.68
C ILE A 128 -1.25 12.32 15.57
N ASP A 129 -1.36 12.81 14.33
CA ASP A 129 -0.92 12.06 13.15
C ASP A 129 0.55 12.32 12.87
N GLU A 130 1.23 11.33 12.26
CA GLU A 130 2.67 11.30 11.97
C GLU A 130 3.54 11.72 13.17
N VAL A 131 3.20 11.19 14.35
CA VAL A 131 3.81 11.58 15.63
C VAL A 131 5.35 11.46 15.65
N HIS A 132 5.95 10.62 14.79
CA HIS A 132 7.40 10.51 14.64
C HIS A 132 8.08 11.78 14.11
N MET A 133 7.30 12.72 13.57
CA MET A 133 7.80 14.03 13.08
C MET A 133 7.99 15.06 14.22
N LEU A 134 7.52 14.77 15.43
CA LEU A 134 7.74 15.65 16.56
C LEU A 134 9.22 15.74 16.92
N SER A 135 9.67 16.94 17.30
CA SER A 135 11.02 17.13 17.82
C SER A 135 11.22 16.41 19.15
N ASN A 136 12.45 16.03 19.48
CA ASN A 136 12.78 15.39 20.77
C ASN A 136 12.32 16.23 21.98
N GLN A 137 12.37 17.55 21.85
CA GLN A 137 11.92 18.47 22.91
C GLN A 137 10.39 18.46 23.03
N ALA A 138 9.66 18.37 21.91
CA ALA A 138 8.21 18.23 21.88
C ALA A 138 7.78 16.88 22.50
N PHE A 139 8.45 15.78 22.16
CA PHE A 139 8.23 14.48 22.81
C PHE A 139 8.40 14.56 24.32
N ASN A 140 9.49 15.15 24.81
CA ASN A 140 9.74 15.28 26.25
C ASN A 140 8.69 16.14 26.96
N ALA A 141 8.19 17.20 26.34
CA ALA A 141 7.09 18.01 26.89
C ALA A 141 5.79 17.21 27.01
N PHE A 142 5.56 16.27 26.08
CA PHE A 142 4.37 15.43 26.04
C PHE A 142 4.40 14.24 27.00
N LEU A 143 5.61 13.70 27.30
CA LEU A 143 5.79 12.51 28.15
C LEU A 143 5.11 12.64 29.51
N LYS A 144 5.23 13.78 30.19
CA LYS A 144 4.61 14.00 31.51
C LYS A 144 3.09 13.85 31.46
N THR A 145 2.45 14.29 30.40
CA THR A 145 1.00 14.18 30.22
C THR A 145 0.58 12.75 29.88
N LEU A 146 1.45 11.97 29.18
CA LEU A 146 1.21 10.55 28.90
C LEU A 146 1.44 9.65 30.11
N GLU A 147 2.28 10.08 31.09
CA GLU A 147 2.52 9.34 32.33
C GLU A 147 1.32 9.42 33.27
N GLU A 148 0.76 10.61 33.44
CA GLU A 148 -0.37 10.87 34.33
C GLU A 148 -1.48 11.64 33.60
N PRO A 149 -2.14 11.01 32.61
CA PRO A 149 -3.19 11.68 31.87
C PRO A 149 -4.45 11.84 32.74
N PRO A 150 -5.18 12.97 32.60
CA PRO A 150 -6.49 13.12 33.22
C PRO A 150 -7.43 11.98 32.79
N LYS A 151 -8.30 11.50 33.66
CA LYS A 151 -9.21 10.37 33.38
C LYS A 151 -10.10 10.55 32.14
N TYR A 152 -10.37 11.80 31.79
CA TYR A 152 -11.18 12.16 30.62
C TYR A 152 -10.35 12.34 29.34
N ALA A 153 -9.03 12.35 29.41
CA ALA A 153 -8.18 12.56 28.25
C ALA A 153 -7.78 11.22 27.60
N ILE A 154 -7.97 11.13 26.29
CA ILE A 154 -7.53 9.98 25.49
C ILE A 154 -6.64 10.49 24.38
N PHE A 155 -5.47 9.87 24.24
CA PHE A 155 -4.49 10.18 23.22
C PHE A 155 -4.47 9.06 22.18
N ILE A 156 -4.56 9.43 20.91
CA ILE A 156 -4.44 8.48 19.79
C ILE A 156 -3.33 8.99 18.89
N LEU A 157 -2.17 8.35 19.01
CA LEU A 157 -0.98 8.67 18.24
C LEU A 157 -0.96 7.79 17.00
N ALA A 158 -0.68 8.34 15.83
CA ALA A 158 -0.51 7.59 14.60
C ALA A 158 0.88 7.82 14.00
N THR A 159 1.48 6.77 13.45
CA THR A 159 2.81 6.84 12.83
C THR A 159 2.96 5.86 11.68
N THR A 160 3.70 6.27 10.66
CA THR A 160 4.19 5.37 9.62
C THR A 160 5.53 4.72 9.98
N GLU A 161 6.25 5.26 10.95
CA GLU A 161 7.61 4.84 11.31
C GLU A 161 7.72 4.50 12.81
N LYS A 162 7.22 3.30 13.18
CA LYS A 162 7.25 2.81 14.56
C LYS A 162 8.66 2.83 15.18
N HIS A 163 9.68 2.53 14.38
CA HIS A 163 11.06 2.47 14.84
C HIS A 163 11.65 3.83 15.26
N LYS A 164 11.06 4.95 14.84
CA LYS A 164 11.44 6.30 15.27
C LYS A 164 10.78 6.72 16.58
N ILE A 165 9.81 5.96 17.08
CA ILE A 165 9.14 6.28 18.34
C ILE A 165 10.01 5.84 19.52
N ILE A 166 10.25 6.76 20.46
CA ILE A 166 11.08 6.49 21.63
C ILE A 166 10.44 5.42 22.54
N PRO A 167 11.26 4.54 23.15
CA PRO A 167 10.75 3.45 23.98
C PRO A 167 9.84 3.89 25.14
N THR A 168 10.08 5.09 25.68
CA THR A 168 9.27 5.68 26.75
C THR A 168 7.81 5.93 26.35
N ILE A 169 7.52 6.25 25.09
CA ILE A 169 6.17 6.36 24.53
C ILE A 169 5.57 4.97 24.28
N LEU A 170 6.37 4.06 23.68
CA LEU A 170 5.92 2.69 23.41
C LEU A 170 5.43 1.96 24.64
N SER A 171 6.11 2.15 25.80
CA SER A 171 5.75 1.50 27.07
C SER A 171 4.47 2.06 27.71
N ARG A 172 3.95 3.21 27.25
CA ARG A 172 2.77 3.89 27.82
C ARG A 172 1.55 3.83 26.92
N CYS A 173 1.71 3.33 25.69
CA CYS A 173 0.63 3.25 24.72
C CYS A 173 0.20 1.79 24.47
N GLN A 174 -1.10 1.59 24.28
CA GLN A 174 -1.58 0.37 23.68
C GLN A 174 -1.31 0.41 22.17
N ILE A 175 -0.47 -0.51 21.68
CA ILE A 175 0.02 -0.51 20.31
C ILE A 175 -0.91 -1.32 19.42
N PHE A 176 -1.26 -0.77 18.25
CA PHE A 176 -2.02 -1.42 17.20
C PHE A 176 -1.23 -1.35 15.90
N ASP A 177 -0.84 -2.51 15.38
CA ASP A 177 -0.08 -2.62 14.14
C ASP A 177 -1.05 -2.84 12.96
N PHE A 178 -1.19 -1.82 12.11
CA PHE A 178 -1.99 -1.84 10.89
C PHE A 178 -1.19 -2.50 9.78
N ASN A 179 -1.79 -3.49 9.13
CA ASN A 179 -1.17 -4.19 8.03
C ASN A 179 -1.50 -3.54 6.67
N ARG A 180 -0.70 -3.87 5.64
CA ARG A 180 -1.09 -3.61 4.26
C ARG A 180 -2.40 -4.33 3.96
N ILE A 181 -3.28 -3.67 3.24
CA ILE A 181 -4.57 -4.24 2.86
C ILE A 181 -4.33 -5.19 1.69
N GLN A 182 -4.99 -6.34 1.72
CA GLN A 182 -4.87 -7.35 0.65
C GLN A 182 -5.41 -6.80 -0.67
N ILE A 183 -4.79 -7.20 -1.78
CA ILE A 183 -5.19 -6.77 -3.13
C ILE A 183 -6.66 -7.06 -3.40
N ASN A 184 -7.14 -8.24 -3.00
CA ASN A 184 -8.53 -8.61 -3.18
C ASN A 184 -9.49 -7.68 -2.42
N ASP A 185 -9.18 -7.32 -1.16
CA ASP A 185 -10.00 -6.41 -0.36
C ASP A 185 -10.07 -5.02 -0.99
N ILE A 186 -8.94 -4.53 -1.54
CA ILE A 186 -8.89 -3.24 -2.24
C ILE A 186 -9.71 -3.32 -3.54
N ALA A 187 -9.54 -4.37 -4.34
CA ALA A 187 -10.26 -4.55 -5.61
C ALA A 187 -11.78 -4.64 -5.38
N ASP A 188 -12.22 -5.40 -4.36
CA ASP A 188 -13.63 -5.49 -3.99
C ASP A 188 -14.20 -4.15 -3.54
N HIS A 189 -13.42 -3.38 -2.79
CA HIS A 189 -13.83 -2.03 -2.36
C HIS A 189 -13.92 -1.07 -3.54
N LEU A 190 -12.97 -1.10 -4.47
CA LEU A 190 -13.02 -0.32 -5.71
C LEU A 190 -14.23 -0.72 -6.57
N LYS A 191 -14.55 -2.02 -6.64
CA LYS A 191 -15.73 -2.55 -7.33
C LYS A 191 -17.04 -2.04 -6.72
N TYR A 192 -17.10 -1.97 -5.38
CA TYR A 192 -18.21 -1.34 -4.68
C TYR A 192 -18.35 0.14 -5.06
N ILE A 193 -17.26 0.90 -5.03
CA ILE A 193 -17.26 2.34 -5.37
C ILE A 193 -17.65 2.56 -6.84
N ALA A 194 -17.12 1.76 -7.77
CA ALA A 194 -17.47 1.85 -9.19
C ALA A 194 -18.99 1.68 -9.40
N ARG A 195 -19.63 0.75 -8.67
CA ARG A 195 -21.09 0.57 -8.72
C ARG A 195 -21.85 1.78 -8.18
N GLU A 196 -21.42 2.34 -7.03
CA GLU A 196 -22.04 3.53 -6.45
C GLU A 196 -21.93 4.76 -7.38
N GLU A 197 -20.79 4.91 -8.08
CA GLU A 197 -20.56 6.00 -9.04
C GLU A 197 -21.11 5.70 -10.44
N LYS A 198 -21.72 4.52 -10.65
CA LYS A 198 -22.24 4.06 -11.95
C LYS A 198 -21.17 4.02 -13.05
N ILE A 199 -19.98 3.55 -12.68
CA ILE A 199 -18.84 3.37 -13.57
C ILE A 199 -18.78 1.89 -13.94
N GLU A 200 -18.73 1.59 -15.25
CA GLU A 200 -18.45 0.23 -15.73
C GLU A 200 -16.94 -0.02 -15.62
N ALA A 201 -16.53 -0.88 -14.69
CA ALA A 201 -15.13 -1.18 -14.45
C ALA A 201 -14.83 -2.65 -14.72
N GLU A 202 -13.81 -2.92 -15.54
CA GLU A 202 -13.27 -4.25 -15.74
C GLU A 202 -12.54 -4.73 -14.47
N GLU A 203 -12.75 -5.96 -14.10
CA GLU A 203 -12.17 -6.52 -12.86
C GLU A 203 -10.64 -6.50 -12.90
N GLU A 204 -10.04 -6.75 -14.06
CA GLU A 204 -8.60 -6.70 -14.26
C GLU A 204 -8.04 -5.28 -14.07
N ALA A 205 -8.78 -4.26 -14.50
CA ALA A 205 -8.42 -2.87 -14.25
C ALA A 205 -8.40 -2.53 -12.76
N LEU A 206 -9.42 -2.97 -12.01
CA LEU A 206 -9.50 -2.75 -10.56
C LEU A 206 -8.40 -3.50 -9.80
N ARG A 207 -8.07 -4.73 -10.20
CA ARG A 207 -6.95 -5.49 -9.64
C ARG A 207 -5.61 -4.82 -9.91
N LEU A 208 -5.40 -4.28 -11.12
CA LEU A 208 -4.19 -3.57 -11.48
C LEU A 208 -3.99 -2.32 -10.62
N ILE A 209 -5.07 -1.54 -10.38
CA ILE A 209 -5.04 -0.39 -9.46
C ILE A 209 -4.70 -0.86 -8.03
N ALA A 210 -5.32 -1.94 -7.56
CA ALA A 210 -5.08 -2.48 -6.22
C ALA A 210 -3.62 -2.94 -6.04
N THR A 211 -3.04 -3.61 -7.04
CA THR A 211 -1.64 -4.03 -7.06
C THR A 211 -0.71 -2.82 -7.01
N LYS A 212 -0.98 -1.80 -7.85
CA LYS A 212 -0.17 -0.56 -7.91
C LYS A 212 -0.19 0.24 -6.60
N ALA A 213 -1.28 0.15 -5.86
CA ALA A 213 -1.45 0.84 -4.57
C ALA A 213 -0.69 0.19 -3.41
N ASP A 214 -0.12 -1.00 -3.59
CA ASP A 214 0.76 -1.68 -2.63
C ASP A 214 0.17 -1.72 -1.21
N GLY A 215 -1.11 -2.09 -1.12
CA GLY A 215 -1.82 -2.22 0.16
C GLY A 215 -2.30 -0.89 0.79
N ALA A 216 -2.15 0.25 0.10
CA ALA A 216 -2.59 1.56 0.55
C ALA A 216 -3.93 1.96 -0.10
N LEU A 217 -5.06 1.76 0.59
CA LEU A 217 -6.39 2.05 0.05
C LEU A 217 -6.56 3.51 -0.40
N ARG A 218 -5.95 4.47 0.32
CA ARG A 218 -6.01 5.88 -0.06
C ARG A 218 -5.37 6.14 -1.42
N ASP A 219 -4.26 5.48 -1.71
CA ASP A 219 -3.53 5.63 -2.97
C ASP A 219 -4.31 4.91 -4.08
N ALA A 220 -4.92 3.73 -3.80
CA ALA A 220 -5.81 3.05 -4.73
C ALA A 220 -6.99 3.94 -5.17
N LEU A 221 -7.63 4.63 -4.23
CA LEU A 221 -8.73 5.55 -4.51
C LEU A 221 -8.28 6.77 -5.31
N SER A 222 -7.09 7.28 -5.03
CA SER A 222 -6.52 8.41 -5.79
C SER A 222 -6.19 8.00 -7.23
N ILE A 223 -5.65 6.79 -7.43
CA ILE A 223 -5.39 6.21 -8.76
C ILE A 223 -6.71 5.98 -9.50
N PHE A 224 -7.72 5.42 -8.82
CA PHE A 224 -9.04 5.20 -9.39
C PHE A 224 -9.66 6.52 -9.91
N ASP A 225 -9.69 7.56 -9.08
CA ASP A 225 -10.19 8.88 -9.48
C ASP A 225 -9.45 9.45 -10.69
N LEU A 226 -8.12 9.30 -10.71
CA LEU A 226 -7.27 9.75 -11.81
C LEU A 226 -7.70 9.08 -13.11
N ILE A 227 -7.81 7.75 -13.13
CA ILE A 227 -8.14 6.99 -14.35
C ILE A 227 -9.56 7.31 -14.80
N VAL A 228 -10.53 7.34 -13.89
CA VAL A 228 -11.92 7.71 -14.20
C VAL A 228 -12.01 9.11 -14.83
N THR A 229 -11.18 10.04 -14.35
CA THR A 229 -11.15 11.41 -14.94
C THR A 229 -10.63 11.41 -16.37
N TYR A 230 -9.73 10.50 -16.74
CA TYR A 230 -9.19 10.37 -18.08
C TYR A 230 -10.08 9.53 -19.02
N SER A 231 -10.90 8.63 -18.46
CA SER A 231 -11.78 7.77 -19.25
C SER A 231 -12.96 8.56 -19.81
N ALA A 232 -13.04 8.65 -21.13
CA ALA A 232 -14.14 9.31 -21.79
C ALA A 232 -15.37 8.40 -21.84
N GLY A 233 -16.24 8.43 -20.83
CA GLY A 233 -17.52 7.74 -20.91
C GLY A 233 -17.87 6.80 -19.76
N ASN A 234 -17.43 7.05 -18.55
CA ASN A 234 -17.74 6.25 -17.35
C ASN A 234 -17.38 4.76 -17.48
N LYS A 235 -16.40 4.43 -18.31
CA LYS A 235 -15.92 3.06 -18.47
C LYS A 235 -14.43 2.98 -18.13
N LEU A 236 -14.07 2.12 -17.19
CA LEU A 236 -12.70 1.90 -16.75
C LEU A 236 -12.22 0.56 -17.33
N THR A 237 -11.42 0.63 -18.41
CA THR A 237 -10.88 -0.54 -19.08
C THR A 237 -9.46 -0.85 -18.64
N TYR A 238 -9.05 -2.11 -18.77
CA TYR A 238 -7.68 -2.55 -18.50
C TYR A 238 -6.64 -1.79 -19.34
N GLN A 239 -6.92 -1.60 -20.65
CA GLN A 239 -6.02 -0.90 -21.57
C GLN A 239 -5.81 0.58 -21.20
N GLU A 240 -6.89 1.28 -20.85
CA GLU A 240 -6.80 2.68 -20.40
C GLU A 240 -6.05 2.77 -19.07
N THR A 241 -6.27 1.81 -18.17
CA THR A 241 -5.57 1.75 -16.88
C THR A 241 -4.06 1.56 -17.06
N ILE A 242 -3.62 0.64 -17.90
CA ILE A 242 -2.20 0.44 -18.24
C ILE A 242 -1.60 1.71 -18.84
N SER A 243 -2.29 2.30 -19.81
CA SER A 243 -1.79 3.49 -20.51
C SER A 243 -1.61 4.68 -19.56
N ASN A 244 -2.59 4.92 -18.66
CA ASN A 244 -2.56 6.04 -17.74
C ASN A 244 -1.58 5.84 -16.56
N LEU A 245 -1.40 4.62 -16.10
CA LEU A 245 -0.45 4.32 -15.03
C LEU A 245 0.97 4.12 -15.52
N HIS A 246 1.20 4.23 -16.83
CA HIS A 246 2.48 3.92 -17.45
C HIS A 246 3.04 2.57 -16.97
N ILE A 247 2.16 1.56 -16.90
CA ILE A 247 2.52 0.18 -16.58
C ILE A 247 2.78 -0.54 -17.90
N LEU A 248 3.91 -1.23 -17.99
CA LEU A 248 4.19 -2.05 -19.15
C LEU A 248 3.32 -3.31 -19.12
N ASP A 249 2.59 -3.56 -20.20
CA ASP A 249 1.73 -4.73 -20.34
C ASP A 249 2.56 -6.03 -20.17
N TYR A 250 2.01 -7.00 -19.46
CA TYR A 250 2.61 -8.33 -19.28
C TYR A 250 3.01 -8.97 -20.62
N ASP A 251 2.29 -8.71 -21.70
CA ASP A 251 2.60 -9.21 -23.02
C ASP A 251 4.01 -8.88 -23.49
N TYR A 252 4.56 -7.74 -23.12
CA TYR A 252 5.93 -7.37 -23.45
C TYR A 252 6.95 -8.25 -22.74
N TYR A 253 6.72 -8.57 -21.47
CA TYR A 253 7.62 -9.44 -20.71
C TYR A 253 7.59 -10.87 -21.25
N PHE A 254 6.42 -11.41 -21.59
CA PHE A 254 6.30 -12.70 -22.24
C PHE A 254 7.07 -12.73 -23.55
N LYS A 255 6.89 -11.74 -24.44
CA LYS A 255 7.61 -11.65 -25.72
C LYS A 255 9.12 -11.53 -25.53
N VAL A 256 9.58 -10.77 -24.53
CA VAL A 256 11.01 -10.64 -24.22
C VAL A 256 11.58 -11.98 -23.78
N VAL A 257 10.91 -12.71 -22.89
CA VAL A 257 11.38 -14.02 -22.41
C VAL A 257 11.41 -15.04 -23.55
N ASP A 258 10.38 -15.08 -24.41
CA ASP A 258 10.37 -15.94 -25.60
C ASP A 258 11.56 -15.66 -26.54
N ALA A 259 11.85 -14.37 -26.76
CA ALA A 259 12.98 -13.96 -27.58
C ALA A 259 14.35 -14.26 -26.91
N LEU A 260 14.44 -14.21 -25.57
CA LEU A 260 15.63 -14.60 -24.80
C LEU A 260 15.88 -16.10 -24.88
N LEU A 261 14.84 -16.93 -24.76
CA LEU A 261 14.93 -18.39 -24.89
C LEU A 261 15.29 -18.81 -26.31
N ALA A 262 14.82 -18.08 -27.32
CA ALA A 262 15.19 -18.28 -28.72
C ALA A 262 16.60 -17.73 -29.07
N GLU A 263 17.35 -17.20 -28.12
CA GLU A 263 18.67 -16.57 -28.29
C GLU A 263 18.69 -15.43 -29.33
N ASN A 264 17.54 -14.83 -29.62
CA ASN A 264 17.37 -13.81 -30.65
C ASN A 264 17.60 -12.39 -30.08
N ILE A 265 18.89 -12.01 -29.98
CA ILE A 265 19.31 -10.69 -29.46
C ILE A 265 18.64 -9.54 -30.24
N SER A 266 18.55 -9.64 -31.55
CA SER A 266 17.98 -8.57 -32.38
C SER A 266 16.52 -8.32 -32.02
N ASN A 267 15.72 -9.36 -31.83
CA ASN A 267 14.32 -9.23 -31.45
C ASN A 267 14.16 -8.65 -30.03
N VAL A 268 14.97 -9.10 -29.08
CA VAL A 268 14.98 -8.55 -27.71
C VAL A 268 15.24 -7.05 -27.72
N LEU A 269 16.25 -6.59 -28.48
CA LEU A 269 16.59 -5.16 -28.58
C LEU A 269 15.51 -4.35 -29.31
N LEU A 270 14.84 -4.93 -30.31
CA LEU A 270 13.73 -4.28 -31.01
C LEU A 270 12.52 -4.11 -30.07
N ILE A 271 12.16 -5.13 -29.31
CA ILE A 271 11.08 -5.04 -28.31
C ILE A 271 11.42 -3.98 -27.26
N PHE A 272 12.65 -3.97 -26.72
CA PHE A 272 13.08 -2.96 -25.75
C PHE A 272 13.02 -1.54 -26.35
N ASN A 273 13.46 -1.35 -27.58
CA ASN A 273 13.38 -0.06 -28.25
C ASN A 273 11.92 0.40 -28.48
N GLU A 274 10.99 -0.52 -28.76
CA GLU A 274 9.55 -0.21 -28.84
C GLU A 274 9.01 0.27 -27.48
N ILE A 275 9.39 -0.41 -26.39
CA ILE A 275 9.04 -0.04 -25.00
C ILE A 275 9.50 1.39 -24.71
N LEU A 276 10.77 1.73 -25.00
CA LEU A 276 11.31 3.07 -24.81
C LEU A 276 10.60 4.12 -25.68
N LYS A 277 10.24 3.80 -26.93
CA LYS A 277 9.49 4.70 -27.83
C LYS A 277 8.08 4.99 -27.33
N LYS A 278 7.47 4.09 -26.57
CA LYS A 278 6.17 4.29 -25.91
C LYS A 278 6.28 5.12 -24.62
N GLY A 279 7.48 5.61 -24.27
CA GLY A 279 7.72 6.47 -23.12
C GLY A 279 7.96 5.72 -21.79
N PHE A 280 8.12 4.39 -21.83
CA PHE A 280 8.43 3.64 -20.62
C PHE A 280 9.91 3.82 -20.23
N ASP A 281 10.15 3.86 -18.92
CA ASP A 281 11.49 3.96 -18.35
C ASP A 281 12.21 2.61 -18.33
N GLY A 282 13.49 2.60 -18.71
CA GLY A 282 14.29 1.39 -18.77
C GLY A 282 14.53 0.74 -17.39
N HIS A 283 14.54 1.52 -16.30
CA HIS A 283 14.69 1.01 -14.94
C HIS A 283 13.42 0.24 -14.53
N ASN A 284 12.25 0.86 -14.73
CA ASN A 284 10.98 0.21 -14.44
C ASN A 284 10.78 -1.07 -15.29
N PHE A 285 11.28 -1.07 -16.52
CA PHE A 285 11.27 -2.26 -17.36
C PHE A 285 12.11 -3.41 -16.76
N ILE A 286 13.32 -3.14 -16.27
CA ILE A 286 14.19 -4.17 -15.63
C ILE A 286 13.56 -4.70 -14.33
N ILE A 287 12.97 -3.81 -13.52
CA ILE A 287 12.26 -4.22 -12.30
C ILE A 287 11.10 -5.16 -12.65
N GLY A 288 10.24 -4.78 -13.60
CA GLY A 288 9.13 -5.62 -14.02
C GLY A 288 9.55 -6.92 -14.70
N LEU A 289 10.67 -6.92 -15.45
CA LEU A 289 11.25 -8.14 -16.00
C LEU A 289 11.76 -9.09 -14.90
N SER A 290 12.34 -8.53 -13.83
CA SER A 290 12.75 -9.28 -12.63
C SER A 290 11.55 -9.92 -11.93
N GLU A 291 10.45 -9.15 -11.75
CA GLU A 291 9.20 -9.68 -11.20
C GLU A 291 8.63 -10.80 -12.06
N HIS A 292 8.64 -10.63 -13.38
CA HIS A 292 8.19 -11.65 -14.32
C HIS A 292 9.01 -12.95 -14.22
N PHE A 293 10.34 -12.87 -14.14
CA PHE A 293 11.18 -14.06 -13.91
C PHE A 293 10.92 -14.71 -12.55
N ARG A 294 10.66 -13.92 -11.49
CA ARG A 294 10.28 -14.44 -10.18
C ARG A 294 8.96 -15.20 -10.28
N ASP A 295 7.98 -14.69 -10.98
CA ASP A 295 6.68 -15.30 -11.14
C ASP A 295 6.76 -16.61 -11.97
N LEU A 296 7.57 -16.62 -13.02
CA LEU A 296 7.90 -17.87 -13.74
C LEU A 296 8.58 -18.90 -12.85
N MET A 297 9.46 -18.49 -11.92
CA MET A 297 10.10 -19.39 -10.96
C MET A 297 9.08 -19.96 -9.97
N VAL A 298 8.18 -19.13 -9.46
CA VAL A 298 7.10 -19.53 -8.55
C VAL A 298 6.15 -20.52 -9.20
N CYS A 299 5.90 -20.41 -10.51
CA CYS A 299 5.10 -21.35 -11.29
C CYS A 299 5.74 -22.73 -11.47
N LYS A 300 7.02 -22.91 -11.12
CA LYS A 300 7.69 -24.23 -11.22
C LYS A 300 7.18 -25.26 -10.23
N ASP A 301 6.68 -24.81 -9.07
CA ASP A 301 6.17 -25.68 -8.02
C ASP A 301 4.68 -25.39 -7.79
N PRO A 302 3.79 -26.41 -7.89
CA PRO A 302 2.37 -26.26 -7.62
C PRO A 302 2.04 -25.68 -6.23
N ALA A 303 2.89 -25.93 -5.22
CA ALA A 303 2.69 -25.41 -3.87
C ALA A 303 2.86 -23.89 -3.77
N THR A 304 3.62 -23.29 -4.69
CA THR A 304 3.92 -21.86 -4.68
C THR A 304 3.08 -21.04 -5.67
N ILE A 305 2.29 -21.65 -6.54
CA ILE A 305 1.43 -20.96 -7.53
C ILE A 305 0.49 -19.96 -6.88
N GLY A 306 0.03 -20.22 -5.65
CA GLY A 306 -0.81 -19.30 -4.87
C GLY A 306 -0.14 -17.98 -4.50
N LEU A 307 1.18 -17.85 -4.65
CA LEU A 307 1.95 -16.64 -4.39
C LEU A 307 1.92 -15.63 -5.55
N ILE A 308 1.32 -15.98 -6.69
CA ILE A 308 1.17 -15.10 -7.85
C ILE A 308 -0.18 -14.39 -7.78
N GLU A 309 -0.13 -13.08 -7.79
CA GLU A 309 -1.28 -12.19 -7.67
C GLU A 309 -1.70 -11.63 -9.03
N VAL A 310 -2.00 -12.53 -9.99
CA VAL A 310 -2.44 -12.17 -11.34
C VAL A 310 -3.80 -12.80 -11.66
N SER A 311 -4.43 -12.41 -12.79
CA SER A 311 -5.67 -13.03 -13.26
C SER A 311 -5.48 -14.50 -13.64
N ASP A 312 -6.57 -15.28 -13.64
CA ASP A 312 -6.49 -16.72 -13.98
C ASP A 312 -5.99 -16.94 -15.41
N ALA A 313 -6.38 -16.08 -16.36
CA ALA A 313 -5.89 -16.12 -17.74
C ALA A 313 -4.35 -15.86 -17.82
N ALA A 314 -3.84 -14.92 -17.03
CA ALA A 314 -2.42 -14.67 -16.95
C ALA A 314 -1.66 -15.83 -16.28
N LYS A 315 -2.25 -16.48 -15.26
CA LYS A 315 -1.65 -17.66 -14.59
C LYS A 315 -1.41 -18.79 -15.55
N GLU A 316 -2.36 -19.10 -16.44
CA GLU A 316 -2.16 -20.15 -17.45
C GLU A 316 -0.93 -19.84 -18.33
N ARG A 317 -0.79 -18.62 -18.79
CA ARG A 317 0.36 -18.19 -19.60
C ARG A 317 1.69 -18.28 -18.83
N TYR A 318 1.70 -17.90 -17.54
CA TYR A 318 2.87 -18.06 -16.68
C TYR A 318 3.25 -19.53 -16.51
N LEU A 319 2.28 -20.42 -16.33
CA LEU A 319 2.50 -21.85 -16.23
C LEU A 319 3.15 -22.40 -17.53
N ASP A 320 2.59 -22.05 -18.68
CA ASP A 320 3.09 -22.51 -19.98
C ASP A 320 4.52 -22.02 -20.26
N GLN A 321 4.81 -20.73 -20.08
CA GLN A 321 6.15 -20.20 -20.31
C GLN A 321 7.13 -20.70 -19.25
N SER A 322 6.69 -20.91 -18.00
CA SER A 322 7.56 -21.47 -16.97
C SER A 322 8.11 -22.83 -17.34
N GLN A 323 7.31 -23.70 -17.97
CA GLN A 323 7.76 -25.03 -18.40
C GLN A 323 8.93 -24.96 -19.41
N GLN A 324 8.96 -23.93 -20.24
CA GLN A 324 10.01 -23.71 -21.25
C GLN A 324 11.31 -23.17 -20.64
N CYS A 325 11.26 -22.57 -19.44
CA CYS A 325 12.41 -22.01 -18.76
C CYS A 325 13.10 -23.06 -17.87
N SER A 326 14.41 -23.17 -17.89
CA SER A 326 15.14 -23.93 -16.87
C SER A 326 15.31 -23.11 -15.58
N ILE A 327 15.37 -23.78 -14.43
CA ILE A 327 15.63 -23.11 -13.13
C ILE A 327 16.94 -22.33 -13.17
N SER A 328 17.99 -22.91 -13.79
CA SER A 328 19.30 -22.25 -13.95
C SER A 328 19.21 -20.99 -14.78
N PHE A 329 18.40 -20.98 -15.85
CA PHE A 329 18.14 -19.79 -16.65
C PHE A 329 17.45 -18.69 -15.82
N LEU A 330 16.36 -19.04 -15.13
CA LEU A 330 15.58 -18.08 -14.33
C LEU A 330 16.44 -17.45 -13.22
N LEU A 331 17.21 -18.24 -12.46
CA LEU A 331 18.11 -17.72 -11.42
C LEU A 331 19.20 -16.81 -11.98
N SER A 332 19.79 -17.20 -13.12
CA SER A 332 20.83 -16.39 -13.76
C SER A 332 20.26 -15.07 -14.31
N ALA A 333 19.07 -15.11 -14.90
CA ALA A 333 18.37 -13.95 -15.40
C ALA A 333 17.98 -12.98 -14.26
N LEU A 334 17.43 -13.50 -13.15
CA LEU A 334 17.15 -12.73 -11.94
C LEU A 334 18.41 -12.04 -11.40
N ASN A 335 19.53 -12.74 -11.36
CA ASN A 335 20.80 -12.15 -10.91
C ASN A 335 21.27 -11.03 -11.84
N LEU A 336 21.14 -11.18 -13.17
CA LEU A 336 21.47 -10.13 -14.12
C LEU A 336 20.53 -8.93 -14.02
N CYS A 337 19.22 -9.14 -13.78
CA CYS A 337 18.28 -8.06 -13.50
C CYS A 337 18.68 -7.28 -12.25
N ASN A 338 18.96 -7.99 -11.14
CA ASN A 338 19.36 -7.37 -9.87
C ASN A 338 20.67 -6.57 -10.01
N GLN A 339 21.67 -7.10 -10.71
CA GLN A 339 22.91 -6.37 -11.00
C GLN A 339 22.64 -5.11 -11.83
N CYS A 340 21.76 -5.22 -12.83
CA CYS A 340 21.37 -4.08 -13.65
C CYS A 340 20.66 -3.00 -12.84
N ASP A 341 19.74 -3.38 -11.97
CA ASP A 341 18.98 -2.50 -11.08
C ASP A 341 19.91 -1.71 -10.14
N ILE A 342 20.76 -2.41 -9.39
CA ILE A 342 21.72 -1.79 -8.45
C ILE A 342 22.63 -0.78 -9.14
N GLN A 343 23.12 -1.10 -10.34
CA GLN A 343 24.07 -0.27 -11.07
C GLN A 343 23.41 0.79 -11.97
N TYR A 344 22.09 0.76 -12.15
CA TYR A 344 21.38 1.62 -13.11
C TYR A 344 21.62 3.10 -12.87
N LYS A 345 21.47 3.57 -11.63
CA LYS A 345 21.66 4.99 -11.27
C LYS A 345 23.11 5.48 -11.44
N ALA A 346 24.08 4.59 -11.28
CA ALA A 346 25.48 4.90 -11.42
C ALA A 346 25.96 4.92 -12.89
N SER A 347 25.20 4.29 -13.78
CA SER A 347 25.53 4.21 -15.20
C SER A 347 25.32 5.53 -15.92
N LYS A 348 26.35 6.00 -16.66
CA LYS A 348 26.25 7.19 -17.50
C LYS A 348 25.36 6.99 -18.73
N ASN A 349 25.28 5.78 -19.25
CA ASN A 349 24.42 5.40 -20.37
C ASN A 349 23.47 4.31 -19.93
N GLN A 350 22.35 4.72 -19.34
CA GLN A 350 21.35 3.82 -18.77
C GLN A 350 20.74 2.88 -19.83
N ARG A 351 20.50 3.39 -21.04
CA ARG A 351 19.98 2.57 -22.15
C ARG A 351 20.93 1.44 -22.51
N LEU A 352 22.21 1.75 -22.76
CA LEU A 352 23.22 0.75 -23.09
C LEU A 352 23.41 -0.26 -21.95
N HIS A 353 23.26 0.18 -20.71
CA HIS A 353 23.38 -0.68 -19.54
C HIS A 353 22.28 -1.78 -19.53
N VAL A 354 21.03 -1.40 -19.82
CA VAL A 354 19.91 -2.36 -19.95
C VAL A 354 20.12 -3.25 -21.18
N GLU A 355 20.48 -2.69 -22.34
CA GLU A 355 20.73 -3.47 -23.56
C GLU A 355 21.82 -4.53 -23.33
N LEU A 356 22.89 -4.17 -22.60
CA LEU A 356 23.96 -5.13 -22.23
C LEU A 356 23.45 -6.27 -21.33
N ALA A 357 22.61 -5.96 -20.36
CA ALA A 357 21.99 -6.97 -19.50
C ALA A 357 21.12 -7.94 -20.33
N LEU A 358 20.29 -7.40 -21.24
CA LEU A 358 19.45 -8.18 -22.13
C LEU A 358 20.29 -9.07 -23.09
N MET A 359 21.37 -8.56 -23.67
CA MET A 359 22.28 -9.35 -24.51
C MET A 359 22.92 -10.51 -23.73
N LYS A 360 23.34 -10.28 -22.47
CA LYS A 360 23.86 -11.33 -21.59
C LYS A 360 22.80 -12.37 -21.30
N MET A 361 21.56 -11.96 -20.99
CA MET A 361 20.44 -12.89 -20.74
C MET A 361 20.13 -13.74 -21.97
N ALA A 362 20.16 -13.18 -23.18
CA ALA A 362 19.92 -13.93 -24.42
C ALA A 362 21.00 -14.99 -24.70
N LYS A 363 22.17 -14.91 -24.08
CA LYS A 363 23.23 -15.92 -24.19
C LYS A 363 23.28 -16.94 -23.05
N LEU A 364 22.41 -16.81 -22.05
CA LEU A 364 22.33 -17.76 -20.95
C LEU A 364 22.00 -19.19 -21.39
N PRO A 365 21.01 -19.44 -22.30
CA PRO A 365 20.69 -20.81 -22.70
C PRO A 365 21.92 -21.53 -23.29
N GLN A 366 22.67 -20.87 -24.16
CA GLN A 366 23.90 -21.39 -24.74
C GLN A 366 24.97 -21.65 -23.68
N ALA A 367 25.20 -20.72 -22.76
CA ALA A 367 26.19 -20.84 -21.69
C ALA A 367 25.88 -22.02 -20.76
N ILE A 368 24.60 -22.20 -20.39
CA ILE A 368 24.13 -23.26 -19.52
C ILE A 368 24.30 -24.65 -20.23
N SER A 369 23.98 -24.76 -21.51
CA SER A 369 24.15 -25.98 -22.28
C SER A 369 25.61 -26.38 -22.41
N LEU A 370 26.52 -25.46 -22.68
CA LEU A 370 27.97 -25.71 -22.74
C LEU A 370 28.52 -26.14 -21.38
N ALA A 371 28.10 -25.54 -20.29
CA ALA A 371 28.51 -25.92 -18.93
C ALA A 371 28.04 -27.34 -18.58
N ALA A 372 26.83 -27.73 -18.98
CA ALA A 372 26.33 -29.11 -18.81
C ALA A 372 27.11 -30.13 -19.58
N LEU A 373 27.49 -29.86 -20.83
CA LEU A 373 28.32 -30.72 -21.66
C LEU A 373 29.73 -30.92 -21.06
N ALA A 374 30.36 -29.83 -20.60
CA ALA A 374 31.67 -29.89 -19.96
C ALA A 374 31.67 -30.74 -18.67
N GLN A 375 30.59 -30.69 -17.88
CA GLN A 375 30.43 -31.52 -16.69
C GLN A 375 30.24 -33.02 -17.03
N GLN A 376 29.55 -33.33 -18.13
CA GLN A 376 29.39 -34.72 -18.58
C GLN A 376 30.71 -35.32 -19.08
N GLU A 377 31.53 -34.53 -19.79
CA GLU A 377 32.83 -34.96 -20.24
C GLU A 377 33.82 -35.21 -19.09
N SER A 378 33.78 -34.35 -18.05
CA SER A 378 34.62 -34.54 -16.87
C SER A 378 34.25 -35.80 -16.07
N LYS A 379 32.95 -36.16 -16.00
CA LYS A 379 32.46 -37.38 -15.35
C LYS A 379 32.77 -38.66 -16.12
N LYS A 380 33.00 -38.58 -17.45
CA LYS A 380 33.41 -39.74 -18.28
C LYS A 380 34.91 -40.02 -18.23
N LYS A 381 35.71 -39.09 -17.69
CA LYS A 381 37.17 -39.21 -17.57
C LYS A 381 37.65 -39.69 -16.18
N VAL A 382 36.73 -39.91 -15.25
CA VAL A 382 36.94 -40.55 -13.94
C VAL A 382 36.34 -41.94 -13.95
#